data_c0730f014ffcb8aa045ede6447cc5e08
#
_entry.id   c0730f014ffcb8aa045ede6447cc5e08
#
_cell.length_a   1.000
_cell.length_b   1.000
_cell.length_c   1.000
_cell.angle_alpha   90.00
_cell.angle_beta   90.00
_cell.angle_gamma   90.00
#
_symmetry.space_group_name_H-M   'P 1'
#
loop_
_entity.id
_entity.type
_entity.pdbx_description
1 polymer ?
#
loop_
_entity_poly.entity_id
_entity_poly.type
_entity_poly.pdbx_seq_one_letter_code
_entity_poly.pdbx_strand_id
1 'polypeptide(L)'
;MAVEQRKSGVSLTTLGFGVDNYNEHLMEQLADAGDGNYAYIDNLREARKVLVDQLSSTLAVVARDVKLQVEFNPAQVSEYRLLGYENRALKREDFNNDKVDAGEIGAGHTVTALYEIVPKGEKGWLEPLRYATAPLTGDRSAELAMLRVRYKPAAGGASQLIERPISQEPTKASDDLRFAAAVAAFAQQLKGD
;
A
#
# COMPACT_ATOMS: atom_id res chain seq x y z
N MET A 1 -18.70 -18.08 -4.43
CA MET A 1 -17.81 -18.88 -5.27
C MET A 1 -16.35 -18.48 -5.12
N ALA A 2 -15.90 -17.27 -5.46
CA ALA A 2 -14.50 -16.84 -5.26
C ALA A 2 -14.02 -17.02 -3.81
N VAL A 3 -14.76 -16.50 -2.83
CA VAL A 3 -14.45 -16.62 -1.39
C VAL A 3 -14.38 -18.08 -0.90
N GLU A 4 -15.12 -19.00 -1.49
CA GLU A 4 -15.05 -20.42 -1.11
C GLU A 4 -13.84 -21.12 -1.70
N GLN A 5 -13.50 -20.80 -2.95
CA GLN A 5 -12.31 -21.36 -3.62
C GLN A 5 -11.01 -20.85 -2.96
N ARG A 6 -11.00 -19.61 -2.50
CA ARG A 6 -9.91 -19.05 -1.70
C ARG A 6 -9.57 -19.92 -0.48
N LYS A 7 -10.58 -20.42 0.25
CA LYS A 7 -10.38 -21.30 1.41
C LYS A 7 -9.67 -22.60 1.08
N SER A 8 -9.73 -23.05 -0.19
CA SER A 8 -8.99 -24.22 -0.68
C SER A 8 -7.58 -23.89 -1.22
N GLY A 9 -7.16 -22.63 -1.12
CA GLY A 9 -5.85 -22.17 -1.61
C GLY A 9 -5.81 -21.82 -3.09
N VAL A 10 -6.97 -21.69 -3.75
CA VAL A 10 -7.07 -21.26 -5.14
C VAL A 10 -7.29 -19.74 -5.19
N SER A 11 -6.38 -19.02 -5.82
CA SER A 11 -6.52 -17.57 -6.06
C SER A 11 -7.22 -17.28 -7.40
N LEU A 12 -7.93 -16.15 -7.46
CA LEU A 12 -8.64 -15.66 -8.63
C LEU A 12 -8.01 -14.37 -9.15
N THR A 13 -7.21 -14.45 -10.20
CA THR A 13 -6.70 -13.26 -10.90
C THR A 13 -7.68 -12.83 -11.99
N THR A 14 -8.00 -11.53 -12.03
CA THR A 14 -8.88 -10.95 -13.03
C THR A 14 -8.09 -10.07 -14.00
N LEU A 15 -8.32 -10.26 -15.30
CA LEU A 15 -7.66 -9.49 -16.35
C LEU A 15 -8.73 -8.79 -17.20
N GLY A 16 -8.63 -7.46 -17.29
CA GLY A 16 -9.51 -6.64 -18.10
C GLY A 16 -8.90 -6.33 -19.46
N PHE A 17 -9.71 -6.41 -20.52
CA PHE A 17 -9.33 -6.08 -21.88
C PHE A 17 -10.39 -5.19 -22.52
N GLY A 18 -9.98 -4.26 -23.40
CA GLY A 18 -10.90 -3.43 -24.17
C GLY A 18 -11.34 -2.17 -23.48
N VAL A 19 -12.12 -1.34 -24.18
CA VAL A 19 -12.49 0.02 -23.77
C VAL A 19 -13.99 0.21 -23.48
N ASP A 20 -14.83 -0.78 -23.81
CA ASP A 20 -16.29 -0.68 -23.68
C ASP A 20 -16.84 -1.52 -22.54
N ASN A 21 -17.80 -0.95 -21.78
CA ASN A 21 -18.55 -1.61 -20.69
C ASN A 21 -17.67 -2.28 -19.61
N TYR A 22 -16.47 -1.80 -19.42
CA TYR A 22 -15.55 -2.33 -18.44
C TYR A 22 -15.86 -1.79 -17.05
N ASN A 23 -16.12 -2.69 -16.09
CA ASN A 23 -16.34 -2.34 -14.71
C ASN A 23 -15.11 -2.69 -13.88
N GLU A 24 -14.18 -1.73 -13.80
CA GLU A 24 -12.92 -1.85 -13.05
C GLU A 24 -13.16 -2.21 -11.59
N HIS A 25 -14.08 -1.50 -10.93
CA HIS A 25 -14.40 -1.73 -9.53
C HIS A 25 -14.87 -3.17 -9.24
N LEU A 26 -15.70 -3.74 -10.10
CA LEU A 26 -16.15 -5.13 -9.97
C LEU A 26 -14.98 -6.12 -10.16
N MET A 27 -14.10 -5.86 -11.12
CA MET A 27 -12.95 -6.73 -11.40
C MET A 27 -11.94 -6.71 -10.25
N GLU A 28 -11.68 -5.53 -9.68
CA GLU A 28 -10.84 -5.36 -8.49
C GLU A 28 -11.45 -6.09 -7.29
N GLN A 29 -12.74 -5.89 -7.02
CA GLN A 29 -13.44 -6.58 -5.92
C GLN A 29 -13.43 -8.11 -6.06
N LEU A 30 -13.56 -8.64 -7.28
CA LEU A 30 -13.50 -10.08 -7.52
C LEU A 30 -12.10 -10.64 -7.27
N ALA A 31 -11.06 -9.93 -7.69
CA ALA A 31 -9.68 -10.32 -7.44
C ALA A 31 -9.37 -10.29 -5.93
N ASP A 32 -9.73 -9.22 -5.23
CA ASP A 32 -9.56 -9.09 -3.79
C ASP A 32 -10.31 -10.19 -3.01
N ALA A 33 -11.56 -10.46 -3.38
CA ALA A 33 -12.36 -11.53 -2.76
C ALA A 33 -11.78 -12.93 -3.00
N GLY A 34 -10.98 -13.10 -4.04
CA GLY A 34 -10.35 -14.35 -4.45
C GLY A 34 -8.87 -14.46 -4.14
N ASP A 35 -8.27 -13.59 -3.31
CA ASP A 35 -6.82 -13.54 -3.02
C ASP A 35 -5.96 -13.53 -4.31
N GLY A 36 -6.44 -12.85 -5.34
CA GLY A 36 -5.76 -12.76 -6.63
C GLY A 36 -5.35 -11.34 -6.96
N ASN A 37 -4.87 -11.17 -8.19
CA ASN A 37 -4.46 -9.90 -8.71
C ASN A 37 -5.44 -9.39 -9.77
N TYR A 38 -5.57 -8.08 -9.85
CA TYR A 38 -6.27 -7.40 -10.93
C TYR A 38 -5.27 -6.69 -11.83
N ALA A 39 -5.45 -6.79 -13.15
CA ALA A 39 -4.71 -6.02 -14.13
C ALA A 39 -5.59 -5.62 -15.31
N TYR A 40 -5.41 -4.40 -15.80
CA TYR A 40 -6.01 -3.92 -17.04
C TYR A 40 -4.96 -3.91 -18.16
N ILE A 41 -5.31 -4.52 -19.27
CA ILE A 41 -4.42 -4.70 -20.42
C ILE A 41 -4.99 -3.92 -21.60
N ASP A 42 -4.43 -2.76 -21.88
CA ASP A 42 -4.83 -1.85 -22.95
C ASP A 42 -4.06 -2.09 -24.27
N ASN A 43 -2.87 -2.70 -24.17
CA ASN A 43 -2.00 -2.94 -25.31
C ASN A 43 -1.11 -4.18 -25.13
N LEU A 44 -0.42 -4.58 -26.20
CA LEU A 44 0.45 -5.75 -26.20
C LEU A 44 1.65 -5.64 -25.25
N ARG A 45 2.16 -4.43 -25.02
CA ARG A 45 3.29 -4.19 -24.09
C ARG A 45 2.85 -4.46 -22.66
N GLU A 46 1.67 -3.99 -22.28
CA GLU A 46 1.10 -4.26 -20.96
C GLU A 46 0.74 -5.75 -20.81
N ALA A 47 0.20 -6.38 -21.84
CA ALA A 47 -0.03 -7.82 -21.85
C ALA A 47 1.26 -8.61 -21.57
N ARG A 48 2.37 -8.25 -22.21
CA ARG A 48 3.66 -8.91 -21.99
C ARG A 48 4.15 -8.70 -20.55
N LYS A 49 4.07 -7.48 -20.04
CA LYS A 49 4.45 -7.17 -18.65
C LYS A 49 3.66 -8.03 -17.66
N VAL A 50 2.34 -8.08 -17.78
CA VAL A 50 1.46 -8.81 -16.84
C VAL A 50 1.62 -10.32 -16.98
N LEU A 51 1.61 -10.84 -18.21
CA LEU A 51 1.55 -12.29 -18.49
C LEU A 51 2.92 -12.96 -18.61
N VAL A 52 4.00 -12.22 -18.72
CA VAL A 52 5.37 -12.76 -18.84
C VAL A 52 6.23 -12.24 -17.68
N ASP A 53 6.43 -10.92 -17.59
CA ASP A 53 7.40 -10.34 -16.66
C ASP A 53 6.93 -10.47 -15.19
N GLN A 54 5.62 -10.36 -14.93
CA GLN A 54 5.00 -10.46 -13.61
C GLN A 54 4.37 -11.84 -13.31
N LEU A 55 4.49 -12.81 -14.21
CA LEU A 55 3.86 -14.12 -14.02
C LEU A 55 4.35 -14.83 -12.75
N SER A 56 5.62 -14.73 -12.43
CA SER A 56 6.20 -15.32 -11.23
C SER A 56 5.63 -14.71 -9.94
N SER A 57 5.37 -13.40 -9.94
CA SER A 57 4.78 -12.72 -8.79
C SER A 57 3.30 -13.06 -8.60
N THR A 58 2.61 -13.45 -9.66
CA THR A 58 1.20 -13.89 -9.60
C THR A 58 1.07 -15.34 -9.16
N LEU A 59 1.99 -16.22 -9.60
CA LEU A 59 1.90 -17.65 -9.35
C LEU A 59 2.62 -18.13 -8.08
N ALA A 60 3.67 -17.43 -7.66
CA ALA A 60 4.49 -17.84 -6.52
C ALA A 60 4.31 -16.87 -5.34
N VAL A 61 3.25 -17.08 -4.57
CA VAL A 61 3.00 -16.31 -3.33
C VAL A 61 4.09 -16.62 -2.32
N VAL A 62 4.76 -15.58 -1.80
CA VAL A 62 5.83 -15.69 -0.78
C VAL A 62 5.37 -15.21 0.60
N ALA A 63 4.38 -14.32 0.65
CA ALA A 63 3.78 -13.83 1.89
C ALA A 63 2.28 -13.60 1.71
N ARG A 64 1.51 -13.91 2.75
CA ARG A 64 0.06 -13.74 2.83
C ARG A 64 -0.33 -12.79 3.94
N ASP A 65 -1.54 -12.24 3.87
CA ASP A 65 -2.06 -11.31 4.88
C ASP A 65 -1.09 -10.17 5.18
N VAL A 66 -0.49 -9.61 4.15
CA VAL A 66 0.53 -8.57 4.29
C VAL A 66 -0.13 -7.24 4.62
N LYS A 67 0.15 -6.73 5.80
CA LYS A 67 -0.34 -5.46 6.34
C LYS A 67 0.81 -4.50 6.53
N LEU A 68 0.65 -3.29 6.03
CA LEU A 68 1.61 -2.20 6.22
C LEU A 68 1.01 -1.14 7.14
N GLN A 69 1.82 -0.68 8.07
CA GLN A 69 1.49 0.46 8.93
C GLN A 69 2.67 1.43 8.94
N VAL A 70 2.39 2.69 8.65
CA VAL A 70 3.34 3.77 8.83
C VAL A 70 2.85 4.64 9.96
N GLU A 71 3.68 4.82 11.00
CA GLU A 71 3.43 5.71 12.12
C GLU A 71 4.42 6.87 12.04
N PHE A 72 3.91 8.06 11.75
CA PHE A 72 4.75 9.25 11.69
C PHE A 72 5.07 9.79 13.08
N ASN A 73 6.29 10.26 13.25
CA ASN A 73 6.73 10.88 14.50
C ASN A 73 6.10 12.28 14.64
N PRO A 74 5.23 12.53 15.63
CA PRO A 74 4.55 13.80 15.78
C PRO A 74 5.49 14.95 16.19
N ALA A 75 6.73 14.66 16.59
CA ALA A 75 7.75 15.66 16.80
C ALA A 75 8.35 16.19 15.49
N GLN A 76 8.22 15.45 14.39
CA GLN A 76 8.79 15.77 13.10
C GLN A 76 7.73 16.07 12.04
N VAL A 77 6.55 15.44 12.12
CA VAL A 77 5.46 15.54 11.14
C VAL A 77 4.21 16.05 11.84
N SER A 78 3.67 17.18 11.38
CA SER A 78 2.44 17.75 11.90
C SER A 78 1.20 17.16 11.26
N GLU A 79 1.25 16.90 9.96
CA GLU A 79 0.14 16.34 9.18
C GLU A 79 0.67 15.37 8.14
N TYR A 80 -0.14 14.38 7.80
CA TYR A 80 0.18 13.44 6.72
C TYR A 80 -1.09 12.89 6.08
N ARG A 81 -0.99 12.49 4.81
CA ARG A 81 -2.04 11.76 4.12
C ARG A 81 -1.44 10.70 3.19
N LEU A 82 -2.10 9.56 3.09
CA LEU A 82 -1.79 8.52 2.10
C LEU A 82 -2.37 8.95 0.75
N LEU A 83 -1.59 8.81 -0.32
CA LEU A 83 -2.01 9.11 -1.68
C LEU A 83 -2.36 7.80 -2.41
N GLY A 84 -3.63 7.65 -2.77
CA GLY A 84 -4.15 6.40 -3.32
C GLY A 84 -4.41 5.33 -2.26
N TYR A 85 -4.72 4.13 -2.68
CA TYR A 85 -5.05 2.99 -1.82
C TYR A 85 -6.30 3.18 -0.92
N GLU A 86 -7.18 4.11 -1.24
CA GLU A 86 -8.38 4.39 -0.43
C GLU A 86 -9.25 3.14 -0.23
N ASN A 87 -9.30 2.26 -1.24
CA ASN A 87 -10.08 1.01 -1.17
C ASN A 87 -9.41 -0.11 -0.35
N ARG A 88 -8.14 0.07 0.02
CA ARG A 88 -7.32 -0.91 0.77
C ARG A 88 -6.86 -0.41 2.12
N ALA A 89 -7.43 0.69 2.60
CA ALA A 89 -7.11 1.23 3.91
C ALA A 89 -7.62 0.31 5.02
N LEU A 90 -6.72 -0.18 5.86
CA LEU A 90 -7.05 -0.94 7.07
C LEU A 90 -7.27 0.01 8.25
N LYS A 91 -8.21 -0.35 9.13
CA LYS A 91 -8.33 0.32 10.41
C LYS A 91 -7.11 -0.01 11.28
N ARG A 92 -6.71 0.92 12.15
CA ARG A 92 -5.53 0.76 13.01
C ARG A 92 -5.62 -0.49 13.89
N GLU A 93 -6.80 -0.79 14.42
CA GLU A 93 -7.08 -1.98 15.24
C GLU A 93 -6.92 -3.30 14.49
N ASP A 94 -7.11 -3.27 13.17
CA ASP A 94 -7.04 -4.49 12.33
C ASP A 94 -5.60 -4.88 11.94
N PHE A 95 -4.63 -4.02 12.19
CA PHE A 95 -3.23 -4.34 11.91
C PHE A 95 -2.74 -5.59 12.67
N ASN A 96 -3.11 -5.73 13.92
CA ASN A 96 -2.75 -6.88 14.78
C ASN A 96 -3.77 -8.02 14.74
N ASN A 97 -4.82 -7.89 13.95
CA ASN A 97 -5.89 -8.88 13.88
C ASN A 97 -5.64 -9.88 12.75
N ASP A 98 -5.18 -11.09 13.08
CA ASP A 98 -4.88 -12.16 12.11
C ASP A 98 -6.13 -12.75 11.44
N LYS A 99 -7.34 -12.32 11.85
CA LYS A 99 -8.62 -12.72 11.21
C LYS A 99 -9.04 -11.77 10.10
N VAL A 100 -8.45 -10.57 10.07
CA VAL A 100 -8.69 -9.61 8.99
C VAL A 100 -7.77 -9.95 7.85
N ASP A 101 -8.38 -10.27 6.73
CA ASP A 101 -7.72 -10.57 5.48
C ASP A 101 -7.00 -9.34 4.90
N ALA A 102 -5.86 -9.57 4.25
CA ALA A 102 -5.06 -8.53 3.64
C ALA A 102 -4.37 -9.05 2.37
N GLY A 103 -3.60 -8.18 1.71
CA GLY A 103 -3.02 -8.51 0.40
C GLY A 103 -1.96 -9.61 0.44
N GLU A 104 -1.81 -10.28 -0.69
CA GLU A 104 -0.79 -11.28 -0.94
C GLU A 104 0.42 -10.67 -1.67
N ILE A 105 1.61 -11.15 -1.38
CA ILE A 105 2.83 -10.75 -2.10
C ILE A 105 3.47 -11.96 -2.76
N GLY A 106 3.67 -11.85 -4.06
CA GLY A 106 4.35 -12.87 -4.87
C GLY A 106 5.85 -12.59 -5.02
N ALA A 107 6.56 -13.60 -5.51
CA ALA A 107 8.00 -13.51 -5.74
C ALA A 107 8.36 -12.38 -6.72
N GLY A 108 9.26 -11.48 -6.31
CA GLY A 108 9.67 -10.32 -7.10
C GLY A 108 8.67 -9.16 -7.12
N HIS A 109 7.56 -9.26 -6.40
CA HIS A 109 6.58 -8.17 -6.30
C HIS A 109 7.12 -7.02 -5.45
N THR A 110 6.85 -5.79 -5.88
CA THR A 110 7.13 -4.57 -5.13
C THR A 110 5.87 -3.75 -4.97
N VAL A 111 5.71 -3.13 -3.81
CA VAL A 111 4.58 -2.23 -3.51
C VAL A 111 5.13 -0.88 -3.09
N THR A 112 4.57 0.19 -3.65
CA THR A 112 4.93 1.57 -3.33
C THR A 112 3.75 2.28 -2.70
N ALA A 113 3.90 2.78 -1.49
CA ALA A 113 2.95 3.66 -0.84
C ALA A 113 3.52 5.08 -0.80
N LEU A 114 2.77 6.05 -1.31
CA LEU A 114 3.14 7.46 -1.30
C LEU A 114 2.38 8.18 -0.18
N TYR A 115 3.12 8.92 0.61
CA TYR A 115 2.56 9.81 1.64
C TYR A 115 2.99 11.23 1.36
N GLU A 116 2.06 12.14 1.45
CA GLU A 116 2.33 13.55 1.56
C GLU A 116 2.39 13.92 3.03
N ILE A 117 3.41 14.67 3.42
CA ILE A 117 3.65 15.05 4.81
C ILE A 117 3.89 16.55 4.95
N VAL A 118 3.47 17.11 6.08
CA VAL A 118 3.83 18.46 6.48
C VAL A 118 4.83 18.37 7.63
N PRO A 119 6.09 18.80 7.45
CA PRO A 119 7.06 18.85 8.52
C PRO A 119 6.61 19.74 9.68
N LYS A 120 7.06 19.44 10.88
CA LYS A 120 6.78 20.26 12.05
C LYS A 120 7.34 21.67 11.88
N GLY A 121 6.49 22.68 12.10
CA GLY A 121 6.88 24.10 11.95
C GLY A 121 6.50 24.69 10.60
N GLU A 122 6.15 23.88 9.61
CA GLU A 122 5.63 24.34 8.34
C GLU A 122 4.12 24.58 8.38
N LYS A 123 3.60 25.38 7.44
CA LYS A 123 2.15 25.63 7.31
C LYS A 123 1.47 24.39 6.79
N GLY A 124 0.55 23.83 7.58
CA GLY A 124 -0.25 22.67 7.22
C GLY A 124 -1.50 22.99 6.40
N TRP A 125 -2.26 21.92 6.06
CA TRP A 125 -3.57 22.02 5.41
C TRP A 125 -4.70 22.31 6.38
N LEU A 126 -4.51 21.92 7.66
CA LEU A 126 -5.50 22.04 8.73
C LEU A 126 -5.12 23.17 9.67
N GLU A 127 -6.12 23.72 10.36
CA GLU A 127 -5.87 24.62 11.48
C GLU A 127 -5.21 23.85 12.64
N PRO A 128 -4.25 24.47 13.36
CA PRO A 128 -3.59 23.83 14.49
C PRO A 128 -4.58 23.36 15.55
N LEU A 129 -4.41 22.12 16.02
CA LEU A 129 -5.24 21.59 17.09
C LEU A 129 -4.97 22.36 18.41
N ARG A 130 -6.03 22.82 19.05
CA ARG A 130 -5.95 23.54 20.32
C ARG A 130 -5.31 22.72 21.45
N TYR A 131 -5.48 21.42 21.42
CA TYR A 131 -5.02 20.47 22.43
C TYR A 131 -4.00 19.47 21.86
N ALA A 132 -3.15 19.92 20.93
CA ALA A 132 -2.07 19.10 20.43
C ALA A 132 -1.17 18.61 21.55
N THR A 133 -0.88 17.33 21.59
CA THR A 133 -0.08 16.68 22.62
C THR A 133 1.36 17.18 22.63
N ALA A 134 1.96 17.19 23.82
CA ALA A 134 3.34 17.57 24.04
C ALA A 134 4.34 16.75 23.21
N PRO A 135 5.50 17.31 22.84
CA PRO A 135 6.52 16.59 22.09
C PRO A 135 7.00 15.37 22.85
N LEU A 136 7.20 14.27 22.12
CA LEU A 136 7.87 13.08 22.64
C LEU A 136 9.31 13.47 23.04
N THR A 137 9.64 13.32 24.30
CA THR A 137 11.01 13.47 24.80
C THR A 137 11.72 12.12 24.68
N GLY A 138 12.89 12.06 24.04
CA GLY A 138 13.71 10.86 23.96
C GLY A 138 14.56 10.79 22.69
N ASP A 139 15.37 9.76 22.63
CA ASP A 139 16.40 9.49 21.60
C ASP A 139 15.85 9.21 20.17
N ARG A 140 14.53 9.36 19.98
CA ARG A 140 13.84 9.14 18.69
C ARG A 140 13.66 10.42 17.87
N SER A 141 14.35 11.48 18.21
CA SER A 141 14.22 12.78 17.52
C SER A 141 14.70 12.75 16.06
N ALA A 142 15.56 11.80 15.71
CA ALA A 142 16.06 11.61 14.34
C ALA A 142 15.15 10.72 13.47
N GLU A 143 14.11 10.10 14.04
CA GLU A 143 13.19 9.25 13.29
C GLU A 143 12.04 10.07 12.72
N LEU A 144 11.80 9.95 11.41
CA LEU A 144 10.65 10.55 10.73
C LEU A 144 9.39 9.73 10.95
N ALA A 145 9.52 8.40 10.85
CA ALA A 145 8.42 7.46 10.96
C ALA A 145 8.91 6.06 11.36
N MET A 146 7.97 5.22 11.78
CA MET A 146 8.17 3.79 11.96
C MET A 146 7.34 3.03 10.91
N LEU A 147 7.99 2.23 10.08
CA LEU A 147 7.33 1.27 9.19
C LEU A 147 7.19 -0.07 9.91
N ARG A 148 5.98 -0.61 9.93
CA ARG A 148 5.67 -1.97 10.38
C ARG A 148 5.07 -2.77 9.24
N VAL A 149 5.59 -3.97 9.04
CA VAL A 149 5.06 -4.93 8.06
C VAL A 149 4.73 -6.22 8.80
N ARG A 150 3.45 -6.58 8.80
CA ARG A 150 2.97 -7.84 9.37
C ARG A 150 2.56 -8.76 8.24
N TYR A 151 2.95 -10.02 8.29
CA TYR A 151 2.67 -10.99 7.24
C TYR A 151 2.67 -12.42 7.76
N LYS A 152 2.02 -13.31 7.03
CA LYS A 152 2.12 -14.77 7.22
C LYS A 152 3.02 -15.36 6.14
N PRO A 153 4.01 -16.22 6.47
CA PRO A 153 4.79 -16.94 5.47
C PRO A 153 3.89 -17.81 4.58
N ALA A 154 4.22 -17.92 3.27
CA ALA A 154 3.44 -18.77 2.36
C ALA A 154 3.36 -20.23 2.79
N ALA A 155 4.41 -20.74 3.44
CA ALA A 155 4.45 -22.10 4.00
C ALA A 155 3.52 -22.30 5.21
N GLY A 156 2.82 -21.26 5.66
CA GLY A 156 1.99 -21.28 6.85
C GLY A 156 2.75 -20.93 8.14
N GLY A 157 2.03 -20.89 9.25
CA GLY A 157 2.57 -20.54 10.56
C GLY A 157 2.00 -19.23 11.12
N ALA A 158 2.53 -18.80 12.26
CA ALA A 158 2.12 -17.56 12.90
C ALA A 158 2.57 -16.35 12.09
N SER A 159 1.80 -15.26 12.21
CA SER A 159 2.18 -13.98 11.59
C SER A 159 3.50 -13.46 12.17
N GLN A 160 4.30 -12.87 11.31
CA GLN A 160 5.59 -12.26 11.64
C GLN A 160 5.50 -10.74 11.51
N LEU A 161 6.30 -10.03 12.28
CA LEU A 161 6.38 -8.58 12.28
C LEU A 161 7.81 -8.14 11.91
N ILE A 162 7.91 -7.24 10.94
CA ILE A 162 9.13 -6.51 10.61
C ILE A 162 8.90 -5.05 11.02
N GLU A 163 9.83 -4.48 11.76
CA GLU A 163 9.82 -3.07 12.14
C GLU A 163 11.07 -2.38 11.58
N ARG A 164 10.87 -1.22 10.99
CA ARG A 164 11.98 -0.44 10.43
C ARG A 164 11.76 1.05 10.69
N PRO A 165 12.62 1.71 11.48
CA PRO A 165 12.60 3.16 11.59
C PRO A 165 13.02 3.80 10.27
N ILE A 166 12.37 4.90 9.93
CA ILE A 166 12.68 5.74 8.78
C ILE A 166 13.34 7.01 9.34
N SER A 167 14.57 7.28 8.93
CA SER A 167 15.30 8.48 9.35
C SER A 167 14.77 9.73 8.66
N GLN A 168 15.02 10.87 9.30
CA GLN A 168 14.66 12.19 8.75
C GLN A 168 15.58 12.65 7.61
N GLU A 169 16.71 11.98 7.38
CA GLU A 169 17.66 12.39 6.36
C GLU A 169 17.06 12.23 4.95
N PRO A 170 16.86 13.34 4.22
CA PRO A 170 16.35 13.26 2.87
C PRO A 170 17.43 12.67 1.96
N THR A 171 17.10 11.59 1.30
CA THR A 171 17.90 11.07 0.20
C THR A 171 17.49 11.72 -1.12
N LYS A 172 18.42 11.77 -2.09
CA LYS A 172 18.06 12.23 -3.45
C LYS A 172 16.96 11.32 -4.00
N ALA A 173 15.83 11.91 -4.38
CA ALA A 173 14.72 11.17 -4.98
C ALA A 173 15.18 10.49 -6.28
N SER A 174 14.85 9.19 -6.42
CA SER A 174 15.02 8.45 -7.67
C SER A 174 14.10 9.01 -8.76
N ASP A 175 14.40 8.71 -10.01
CA ASP A 175 13.54 9.14 -11.14
C ASP A 175 12.16 8.46 -11.06
N ASP A 176 12.10 7.20 -10.60
CA ASP A 176 10.85 6.48 -10.38
C ASP A 176 9.98 7.15 -9.29
N LEU A 177 10.59 7.56 -8.17
CA LEU A 177 9.86 8.30 -7.14
C LEU A 177 9.35 9.64 -7.65
N ARG A 178 10.17 10.37 -8.42
CA ARG A 178 9.76 11.65 -9.02
C ARG A 178 8.60 11.48 -10.00
N PHE A 179 8.65 10.43 -10.82
CA PHE A 179 7.57 10.08 -11.74
C PHE A 179 6.29 9.71 -10.98
N ALA A 180 6.38 8.83 -9.98
CA ALA A 180 5.23 8.43 -9.16
C ALA A 180 4.60 9.63 -8.43
N ALA A 181 5.41 10.54 -7.89
CA ALA A 181 4.93 11.77 -7.25
C ALA A 181 4.23 12.71 -8.25
N ALA A 182 4.75 12.83 -9.48
CA ALA A 182 4.12 13.64 -10.52
C ALA A 182 2.75 13.07 -10.95
N VAL A 183 2.64 11.74 -11.09
CA VAL A 183 1.36 11.05 -11.38
C VAL A 183 0.36 11.26 -10.24
N ALA A 184 0.81 11.13 -8.98
CA ALA A 184 -0.04 11.36 -7.82
C ALA A 184 -0.55 12.81 -7.77
N ALA A 185 0.34 13.80 -7.98
CA ALA A 185 -0.05 15.22 -8.02
C ALA A 185 -1.06 15.52 -9.15
N PHE A 186 -0.86 14.93 -10.33
CA PHE A 186 -1.82 15.05 -11.43
C PHE A 186 -3.19 14.46 -11.08
N ALA A 187 -3.21 13.28 -10.44
CA ALA A 187 -4.45 12.65 -10.01
C ALA A 187 -5.20 13.49 -8.96
N GLN A 188 -4.48 14.14 -8.02
CA GLN A 188 -5.07 15.05 -7.04
C GLN A 188 -5.70 16.27 -7.71
N GLN A 189 -5.01 16.89 -8.68
CA GLN A 189 -5.58 18.00 -9.45
C GLN A 189 -6.88 17.61 -10.17
N LEU A 190 -6.95 16.39 -10.72
CA LEU A 190 -8.19 15.88 -11.34
C LEU A 190 -9.32 15.66 -10.33
N LYS A 191 -8.98 15.34 -9.08
CA LYS A 191 -9.96 15.21 -7.97
C LYS A 191 -10.43 16.57 -7.43
N GLY A 192 -9.71 17.65 -7.73
CA GLY A 192 -10.00 19.00 -7.24
C GLY A 192 -9.33 19.32 -5.89
N ASP A 193 -8.30 18.60 -5.54
CA ASP A 193 -7.46 18.80 -4.35
C ASP A 193 -6.31 19.79 -4.61
#